data_98a736455b60adae4d499bd1eb534424
#
_entry.id   98a736455b60adae4d499bd1eb534424
#
_cell.length_a   1.000
_cell.length_b   1.000
_cell.length_c   1.000
_cell.angle_alpha   90.00
_cell.angle_beta   90.00
_cell.angle_gamma   90.00
#
_symmetry.space_group_name_H-M   'P 1'
#
loop_
_entity.id
_entity.type
_entity.pdbx_description
1 polymer ?
#
loop_
_entity_poly.entity_id
_entity_poly.type
_entity_poly.pdbx_seq_one_letter_code
_entity_poly.pdbx_strand_id
1 'polypeptide(L)'
;MLEIQRIREKKQEIADKLMKVRKADYSTELEKAFHIDEEKRKIQQKLDSAKATLNQLSSQIGTLYKQGNTSLANETKTKTSDLKEDIKKMKDRFISLEKQLNDVLMLVPNVPNDLVPEGINESDNEQVFVSDYQELGNDLFPHWDLAKKYNLIDFEL
;
A
#
# COMPACT_ATOMS: atom_id res chain seq x y z
N MET A 1 -1.02 3.35 8.39
CA MET A 1 -0.26 2.21 7.81
C MET A 1 1.15 2.68 7.51
N LEU A 2 2.15 1.87 7.82
CA LEU A 2 3.56 2.20 7.57
C LEU A 2 3.85 2.27 6.07
N GLU A 3 4.55 3.32 5.62
CA GLU A 3 4.89 3.50 4.22
C GLU A 3 6.04 2.57 3.80
N ILE A 4 5.86 1.86 2.69
CA ILE A 4 6.88 0.93 2.17
C ILE A 4 8.21 1.62 1.84
N GLN A 5 8.18 2.90 1.44
CA GLN A 5 9.39 3.66 1.19
C GLN A 5 10.28 3.76 2.43
N ARG A 6 9.69 4.01 3.61
CA ARG A 6 10.44 4.05 4.88
C ARG A 6 11.06 2.69 5.21
N ILE A 7 10.36 1.59 4.90
CA ILE A 7 10.90 0.23 5.10
C ILE A 7 12.12 0.01 4.20
N ARG A 8 12.08 0.46 2.94
CA ARG A 8 13.24 0.34 2.03
C ARG A 8 14.49 1.04 2.57
N GLU A 9 14.30 2.22 3.14
CA GLU A 9 15.41 3.08 3.56
C GLU A 9 15.91 2.73 4.97
N LYS A 10 15.01 2.32 5.87
CA LYS A 10 15.26 2.27 7.32
C LYS A 10 14.69 1.03 8.01
N LYS A 11 14.66 -0.11 7.32
CA LYS A 11 14.05 -1.36 7.83
C LYS A 11 14.55 -1.73 9.24
N GLN A 12 15.87 -1.72 9.45
CA GLN A 12 16.45 -2.10 10.73
C GLN A 12 16.10 -1.09 11.83
N GLU A 13 16.21 0.21 11.55
CA GLU A 13 15.83 1.28 12.49
C GLU A 13 14.36 1.14 12.93
N ILE A 14 13.47 0.79 11.99
CA ILE A 14 12.04 0.56 12.26
C ILE A 14 11.85 -0.67 13.16
N ALA A 15 12.51 -1.79 12.85
CA ALA A 15 12.44 -3.01 13.65
C ALA A 15 12.91 -2.78 15.08
N ASP A 16 14.07 -2.14 15.25
CA ASP A 16 14.66 -1.83 16.55
C ASP A 16 13.76 -0.92 17.39
N LYS A 17 13.16 0.09 16.73
CA LYS A 17 12.26 1.04 17.41
C LYS A 17 10.95 0.39 17.83
N LEU A 18 10.36 -0.46 17.00
CA LEU A 18 9.16 -1.22 17.35
C LEU A 18 9.46 -2.20 18.50
N MET A 19 10.57 -2.92 18.44
CA MET A 19 11.00 -3.80 19.50
C MET A 19 11.20 -3.04 20.82
N LYS A 20 11.86 -1.88 20.77
CA LYS A 20 12.14 -1.06 21.95
C LYS A 20 10.86 -0.51 22.58
N VAL A 21 9.98 0.12 21.80
CA VAL A 21 8.82 0.86 22.31
C VAL A 21 7.60 -0.05 22.49
N ARG A 22 7.37 -0.98 21.57
CA ARG A 22 6.19 -1.89 21.58
C ARG A 22 6.46 -3.24 22.21
N LYS A 23 7.76 -3.55 22.51
CA LYS A 23 8.19 -4.85 23.05
C LYS A 23 7.75 -6.04 22.17
N ALA A 24 7.63 -5.83 20.87
CA ALA A 24 7.21 -6.83 19.89
C ALA A 24 8.11 -6.81 18.66
N ASP A 25 8.49 -8.01 18.19
CA ASP A 25 9.35 -8.19 17.03
C ASP A 25 8.51 -8.27 15.74
N TYR A 26 8.76 -7.33 14.84
CA TYR A 26 8.14 -7.26 13.51
C TYR A 26 9.17 -7.45 12.38
N SER A 27 10.36 -7.95 12.71
CA SER A 27 11.45 -8.12 11.72
C SER A 27 11.05 -9.01 10.57
N THR A 28 10.31 -10.08 10.84
CA THR A 28 9.82 -11.02 9.81
C THR A 28 8.83 -10.38 8.85
N GLU A 29 7.88 -9.60 9.37
CA GLU A 29 6.88 -8.88 8.57
C GLU A 29 7.53 -7.79 7.73
N LEU A 30 8.46 -7.04 8.29
CA LEU A 30 9.24 -6.02 7.59
C LEU A 30 10.08 -6.63 6.46
N GLU A 31 10.71 -7.78 6.70
CA GLU A 31 11.48 -8.51 5.68
C GLU A 31 10.57 -9.00 4.54
N LYS A 32 9.43 -9.61 4.88
CA LYS A 32 8.43 -10.04 3.89
C LYS A 32 7.92 -8.86 3.06
N ALA A 33 7.56 -7.74 3.70
CA ALA A 33 7.11 -6.55 2.99
C ALA A 33 8.18 -6.02 2.02
N PHE A 34 9.44 -5.98 2.45
CA PHE A 34 10.56 -5.57 1.62
C PHE A 34 10.74 -6.46 0.38
N HIS A 35 10.72 -7.79 0.55
CA HIS A 35 10.86 -8.72 -0.58
C HIS A 35 9.67 -8.68 -1.55
N ILE A 36 8.43 -8.58 -1.04
CA ILE A 36 7.25 -8.43 -1.89
C ILE A 36 7.34 -7.14 -2.72
N ASP A 37 7.77 -6.04 -2.10
CA ASP A 37 7.96 -4.77 -2.81
C ASP A 37 9.05 -4.86 -3.89
N GLU A 38 10.18 -5.52 -3.61
CA GLU A 38 11.20 -5.76 -4.63
C GLU A 38 10.64 -6.53 -5.83
N GLU A 39 9.90 -7.61 -5.57
CA GLU A 39 9.29 -8.41 -6.64
C GLU A 39 8.27 -7.59 -7.43
N LYS A 40 7.41 -6.83 -6.73
CA LYS A 40 6.43 -5.93 -7.34
C LYS A 40 7.09 -4.91 -8.27
N ARG A 41 8.20 -4.30 -7.85
CA ARG A 41 8.96 -3.34 -8.66
C ARG A 41 9.60 -3.99 -9.88
N LYS A 42 10.16 -5.21 -9.74
CA LYS A 42 10.70 -5.97 -10.88
C LYS A 42 9.60 -6.30 -11.91
N ILE A 43 8.42 -6.69 -11.44
CA ILE A 43 7.27 -6.95 -12.33
C ILE A 43 6.80 -5.65 -13.00
N GLN A 44 6.74 -4.53 -12.29
CA GLN A 44 6.38 -3.22 -12.87
C GLN A 44 7.33 -2.84 -14.01
N GLN A 45 8.64 -2.97 -13.81
CA GLN A 45 9.63 -2.67 -14.86
C GLN A 45 9.44 -3.55 -16.10
N LYS A 46 9.17 -4.86 -15.90
CA LYS A 46 8.87 -5.79 -17.01
C LYS A 46 7.59 -5.41 -17.74
N LEU A 47 6.54 -5.02 -17.01
CA LEU A 47 5.28 -4.55 -17.58
C LEU A 47 5.48 -3.30 -18.45
N ASP A 48 6.24 -2.34 -17.97
CA ASP A 48 6.46 -1.08 -18.69
C ASP A 48 7.28 -1.32 -19.96
N SER A 49 8.32 -2.18 -19.88
CA SER A 49 9.10 -2.59 -21.05
C SER A 49 8.25 -3.37 -22.06
N ALA A 50 7.43 -4.31 -21.60
CA ALA A 50 6.55 -5.10 -22.47
C ALA A 50 5.49 -4.23 -23.16
N LYS A 51 4.91 -3.26 -22.45
CA LYS A 51 3.97 -2.28 -23.05
C LYS A 51 4.64 -1.41 -24.10
N ALA A 52 5.88 -0.92 -23.84
CA ALA A 52 6.64 -0.16 -24.82
C ALA A 52 6.91 -0.97 -26.09
N THR A 53 7.34 -2.23 -25.94
CA THR A 53 7.53 -3.16 -27.05
C THR A 53 6.24 -3.43 -27.81
N LEU A 54 5.12 -3.63 -27.11
CA LEU A 54 3.81 -3.84 -27.71
C LEU A 54 3.39 -2.64 -28.59
N ASN A 55 3.59 -1.42 -28.08
CA ASN A 55 3.27 -0.21 -28.83
C ASN A 55 4.14 -0.09 -30.10
N GLN A 56 5.43 -0.40 -29.99
CA GLN A 56 6.37 -0.39 -31.12
C GLN A 56 5.97 -1.41 -32.19
N LEU A 57 5.71 -2.66 -31.81
CA LEU A 57 5.27 -3.71 -32.73
C LEU A 57 3.93 -3.39 -33.38
N SER A 58 2.99 -2.82 -32.61
CA SER A 58 1.68 -2.39 -33.14
C SER A 58 1.82 -1.29 -34.21
N SER A 59 2.73 -0.35 -34.02
CA SER A 59 3.04 0.68 -35.04
C SER A 59 3.67 0.06 -36.30
N GLN A 60 4.58 -0.90 -36.12
CA GLN A 60 5.24 -1.59 -37.25
C GLN A 60 4.27 -2.35 -38.13
N ILE A 61 3.23 -2.99 -37.55
CA ILE A 61 2.21 -3.73 -38.32
C ILE A 61 1.57 -2.83 -39.37
N GLY A 62 1.16 -1.62 -39.00
CA GLY A 62 0.56 -0.67 -39.94
C GLY A 62 1.50 -0.27 -41.09
N THR A 63 2.79 -0.12 -40.81
CA THR A 63 3.81 0.19 -41.80
C THR A 63 4.06 -0.98 -42.76
N LEU A 64 4.14 -2.20 -42.23
CA LEU A 64 4.35 -3.43 -43.02
C LEU A 64 3.19 -3.68 -43.97
N TYR A 65 1.96 -3.48 -43.57
CA TYR A 65 0.80 -3.58 -44.49
C TYR A 65 0.85 -2.51 -45.60
N LYS A 66 1.22 -1.28 -45.28
CA LYS A 66 1.36 -0.22 -46.30
C LYS A 66 2.46 -0.54 -47.33
N GLN A 67 3.51 -1.28 -46.91
CA GLN A 67 4.60 -1.72 -47.79
C GLN A 67 4.30 -3.02 -48.54
N GLY A 68 3.11 -3.64 -48.39
CA GLY A 68 2.74 -4.88 -49.01
C GLY A 68 3.35 -6.16 -48.38
N ASN A 69 4.09 -6.02 -47.28
CA ASN A 69 4.74 -7.14 -46.59
C ASN A 69 3.78 -7.88 -45.65
N THR A 70 2.75 -8.52 -46.21
CA THR A 70 1.66 -9.18 -45.47
C THR A 70 2.17 -10.35 -44.59
N SER A 71 3.20 -11.09 -45.02
CA SER A 71 3.77 -12.21 -44.26
C SER A 71 4.39 -11.72 -42.96
N LEU A 72 5.27 -10.70 -43.03
CA LEU A 72 5.91 -10.09 -41.85
C LEU A 72 4.88 -9.39 -40.95
N ALA A 73 3.87 -8.78 -41.52
CA ALA A 73 2.77 -8.15 -40.75
C ALA A 73 2.02 -9.19 -39.93
N ASN A 74 1.72 -10.36 -40.49
CA ASN A 74 1.03 -11.46 -39.79
C ASN A 74 1.91 -12.07 -38.70
N GLU A 75 3.20 -12.29 -38.97
CA GLU A 75 4.16 -12.75 -37.95
C GLU A 75 4.24 -11.74 -36.75
N THR A 76 4.34 -10.46 -37.05
CA THR A 76 4.39 -9.41 -36.03
C THR A 76 3.06 -9.35 -35.24
N LYS A 77 1.92 -9.61 -35.89
CA LYS A 77 0.61 -9.70 -35.25
C LYS A 77 0.55 -10.87 -34.25
N THR A 78 1.10 -12.03 -34.59
CA THR A 78 1.20 -13.17 -33.68
C THR A 78 2.05 -12.81 -32.46
N LYS A 79 3.25 -12.24 -32.68
CA LYS A 79 4.12 -11.76 -31.59
C LYS A 79 3.42 -10.74 -30.66
N THR A 80 2.60 -9.83 -31.22
CA THR A 80 1.82 -8.90 -30.39
C THR A 80 0.70 -9.58 -29.61
N SER A 81 0.12 -10.66 -30.13
CA SER A 81 -0.89 -11.46 -29.42
C SER A 81 -0.27 -12.16 -28.21
N ASP A 82 0.86 -12.83 -28.40
CA ASP A 82 1.59 -13.53 -27.34
C ASP A 82 2.04 -12.55 -26.25
N LEU A 83 2.58 -11.40 -26.66
CA LEU A 83 3.01 -10.35 -25.73
C LEU A 83 1.85 -9.76 -24.91
N LYS A 84 0.66 -9.64 -25.50
CA LYS A 84 -0.57 -9.22 -24.77
C LYS A 84 -0.95 -10.22 -23.68
N GLU A 85 -0.83 -11.51 -23.98
CA GLU A 85 -1.09 -12.55 -22.99
C GLU A 85 -0.10 -12.50 -21.84
N ASP A 86 1.19 -12.32 -22.14
CA ASP A 86 2.23 -12.17 -21.11
C ASP A 86 2.03 -10.91 -20.26
N ILE A 87 1.65 -9.79 -20.89
CA ILE A 87 1.29 -8.56 -20.17
C ILE A 87 0.10 -8.81 -19.23
N LYS A 88 -0.89 -9.60 -19.64
CA LYS A 88 -2.01 -9.96 -18.77
C LYS A 88 -1.54 -10.74 -17.56
N LYS A 89 -0.75 -11.81 -17.76
CA LYS A 89 -0.17 -12.61 -16.66
C LYS A 89 0.66 -11.77 -15.68
N MET A 90 1.48 -10.85 -16.22
CA MET A 90 2.27 -9.93 -15.39
C MET A 90 1.40 -8.95 -14.60
N LYS A 91 0.31 -8.45 -15.18
CA LYS A 91 -0.66 -7.60 -14.45
C LYS A 91 -1.33 -8.34 -13.31
N ASP A 92 -1.78 -9.57 -13.56
CA ASP A 92 -2.42 -10.39 -12.54
C ASP A 92 -1.44 -10.67 -11.38
N ARG A 93 -0.18 -10.95 -11.70
CA ARG A 93 0.88 -11.10 -10.69
C ARG A 93 1.13 -9.81 -9.90
N PHE A 94 1.17 -8.66 -10.58
CA PHE A 94 1.34 -7.36 -9.95
C PHE A 94 0.22 -7.06 -8.93
N ILE A 95 -1.04 -7.28 -9.31
CA ILE A 95 -2.20 -7.10 -8.44
C ILE A 95 -2.13 -8.04 -7.23
N SER A 96 -1.73 -9.30 -7.45
CA SER A 96 -1.54 -10.27 -6.37
C SER A 96 -0.47 -9.82 -5.37
N LEU A 97 0.68 -9.32 -5.86
CA LEU A 97 1.76 -8.81 -5.02
C LEU A 97 1.34 -7.54 -4.25
N GLU A 98 0.56 -6.67 -4.89
CA GLU A 98 0.03 -5.46 -4.24
C GLU A 98 -0.88 -5.81 -3.06
N LYS A 99 -1.78 -6.78 -3.24
CA LYS A 99 -2.63 -7.30 -2.17
C LYS A 99 -1.78 -7.91 -1.04
N GLN A 100 -0.84 -8.80 -1.36
CA GLN A 100 0.04 -9.42 -0.37
C GLN A 100 0.84 -8.38 0.42
N LEU A 101 1.35 -7.34 -0.25
CA LEU A 101 2.08 -6.25 0.40
C LEU A 101 1.19 -5.52 1.40
N ASN A 102 -0.04 -5.17 1.00
CA ASN A 102 -1.00 -4.51 1.87
C ASN A 102 -1.36 -5.38 3.08
N ASP A 103 -1.60 -6.67 2.86
CA ASP A 103 -1.93 -7.62 3.92
C ASP A 103 -0.80 -7.69 4.97
N VAL A 104 0.46 -7.74 4.53
CA VAL A 104 1.62 -7.74 5.44
C VAL A 104 1.79 -6.39 6.15
N LEU A 105 1.63 -5.26 5.44
CA LEU A 105 1.76 -3.93 6.04
C LEU A 105 0.67 -3.63 7.08
N MET A 106 -0.50 -4.26 6.99
CA MET A 106 -1.55 -4.15 8.01
C MET A 106 -1.18 -4.81 9.33
N LEU A 107 -0.27 -5.79 9.33
CA LEU A 107 0.20 -6.45 10.54
C LEU A 107 1.23 -5.61 11.30
N VAL A 108 1.90 -4.68 10.63
CA VAL A 108 2.96 -3.86 11.23
C VAL A 108 2.38 -2.52 11.71
N PRO A 109 2.50 -2.18 13.00
CA PRO A 109 2.04 -0.90 13.51
C PRO A 109 2.89 0.25 12.98
N ASN A 110 2.35 1.47 13.07
CA ASN A 110 3.13 2.66 12.77
C ASN A 110 4.28 2.83 13.77
N VAL A 111 5.40 3.34 13.29
CA VAL A 111 6.55 3.66 14.14
C VAL A 111 6.17 4.77 15.11
N PRO A 112 6.30 4.57 16.42
CA PRO A 112 6.01 5.59 17.41
C PRO A 112 6.93 6.82 17.27
N ASN A 113 6.43 7.97 17.71
CA ASN A 113 7.28 9.16 17.85
C ASN A 113 8.35 8.93 18.92
N ASP A 114 9.46 9.67 18.86
CA ASP A 114 10.56 9.56 19.82
C ASP A 114 10.17 9.99 21.24
N LEU A 115 9.11 10.78 21.37
CA LEU A 115 8.55 11.21 22.66
C LEU A 115 7.66 10.15 23.33
N VAL A 116 7.30 9.07 22.61
CA VAL A 116 6.47 8.01 23.18
C VAL A 116 7.33 7.15 24.11
N PRO A 117 6.94 7.01 25.39
CA PRO A 117 7.69 6.19 26.35
C PRO A 117 7.62 4.71 25.97
N GLU A 118 8.59 3.94 26.46
CA GLU A 118 8.55 2.49 26.35
C GLU A 118 7.45 1.96 27.26
N GLY A 119 6.56 1.10 26.73
CA GLY A 119 5.47 0.56 27.51
C GLY A 119 4.73 -0.59 26.85
N ILE A 120 3.95 -1.31 27.66
CA ILE A 120 3.12 -2.46 27.26
C ILE A 120 1.64 -2.15 27.41
N ASN A 121 1.32 -1.27 28.36
CA ASN A 121 -0.06 -0.94 28.72
C ASN A 121 -0.23 0.57 29.00
N GLU A 122 -1.45 0.98 29.30
CA GLU A 122 -1.81 2.38 29.54
C GLU A 122 -1.13 3.00 30.77
N SER A 123 -0.73 2.20 31.77
CA SER A 123 -0.03 2.69 32.96
C SER A 123 1.37 3.19 32.66
N ASP A 124 1.93 2.80 31.52
CA ASP A 124 3.25 3.23 31.06
C ASP A 124 3.20 4.56 30.30
N ASN A 125 2.00 5.12 30.08
CA ASN A 125 1.85 6.38 29.39
C ASN A 125 2.25 7.55 30.27
N GLU A 126 3.01 8.50 29.70
CA GLU A 126 3.35 9.75 30.35
C GLU A 126 2.31 10.81 30.01
N GLN A 127 1.73 11.42 31.05
CA GLN A 127 0.79 12.51 30.89
C GLN A 127 1.55 13.84 30.68
N VAL A 128 1.65 14.28 29.43
CA VAL A 128 2.41 15.48 29.06
C VAL A 128 1.64 16.79 29.21
N PHE A 129 0.32 16.74 29.22
CA PHE A 129 -0.55 17.90 29.35
C PHE A 129 -1.94 17.51 29.87
N VAL A 130 -2.45 18.34 30.78
CA VAL A 130 -3.86 18.28 31.20
C VAL A 130 -4.43 19.71 31.06
N SER A 131 -5.54 19.85 30.39
CA SER A 131 -6.26 21.10 30.34
C SER A 131 -6.97 21.34 31.67
N ASP A 132 -7.03 22.62 32.12
CA ASP A 132 -7.89 23.02 33.20
C ASP A 132 -9.36 22.91 32.71
N TYR A 133 -9.99 21.78 32.97
CA TYR A 133 -11.43 21.65 32.72
C TYR A 133 -12.16 21.41 34.03
N GLN A 134 -13.35 22.00 34.14
CA GLN A 134 -14.26 21.69 35.25
C GLN A 134 -14.89 20.34 34.98
N GLU A 135 -14.90 19.46 35.97
CA GLU A 135 -15.68 18.21 35.87
C GLU A 135 -17.14 18.59 35.61
N LEU A 136 -17.61 18.19 34.45
CA LEU A 136 -19.03 18.36 34.11
C LEU A 136 -19.80 17.33 34.91
N GLY A 137 -20.94 17.81 35.56
CA GLY A 137 -21.77 16.92 36.39
C GLY A 137 -22.31 15.70 35.63
N ASN A 138 -22.81 14.73 36.40
CA ASN A 138 -23.25 13.46 35.87
C ASN A 138 -24.53 13.50 34.98
N ASP A 139 -25.17 14.66 34.84
CA ASP A 139 -26.40 14.87 34.06
C ASP A 139 -26.13 15.26 32.59
N LEU A 140 -25.06 14.71 31.99
CA LEU A 140 -24.72 15.01 30.61
C LEU A 140 -25.45 14.07 29.64
N PHE A 141 -26.00 14.69 28.60
CA PHE A 141 -26.59 13.94 27.51
C PHE A 141 -25.47 13.31 26.65
N PRO A 142 -25.59 12.00 26.29
CA PRO A 142 -24.67 11.40 25.33
C PRO A 142 -24.75 12.12 23.97
N HIS A 143 -23.65 12.06 23.20
CA HIS A 143 -23.52 12.80 21.94
C HIS A 143 -24.63 12.49 20.92
N TRP A 144 -25.16 11.28 20.90
CA TRP A 144 -26.30 10.90 20.04
C TRP A 144 -27.61 11.59 20.42
N ASP A 145 -27.85 11.83 21.72
CA ASP A 145 -29.03 12.57 22.20
C ASP A 145 -28.87 14.06 21.90
N LEU A 146 -27.67 14.61 22.04
CA LEU A 146 -27.34 15.97 21.62
C LEU A 146 -27.53 16.15 20.11
N ALA A 147 -27.08 15.18 19.30
CA ALA A 147 -27.25 15.19 17.85
C ALA A 147 -28.75 15.25 17.46
N LYS A 148 -29.60 14.48 18.11
CA LYS A 148 -31.07 14.53 17.94
C LYS A 148 -31.65 15.85 18.42
N LYS A 149 -31.31 16.26 19.63
CA LYS A 149 -31.84 17.46 20.26
C LYS A 149 -31.58 18.72 19.44
N TYR A 150 -30.41 18.82 18.83
CA TYR A 150 -30.00 19.97 18.02
C TYR A 150 -30.14 19.75 16.50
N ASN A 151 -30.75 18.65 16.07
CA ASN A 151 -30.95 18.34 14.65
C ASN A 151 -29.63 18.37 13.84
N LEU A 152 -28.54 17.88 14.42
CA LEU A 152 -27.21 17.88 13.78
C LEU A 152 -27.02 16.74 12.79
N ILE A 153 -27.76 15.64 12.96
CA ILE A 153 -27.72 14.44 12.10
C ILE A 153 -29.17 14.00 11.89
N ASP A 154 -29.55 13.80 10.63
CA ASP A 154 -30.80 13.17 10.26
C ASP A 154 -30.60 11.64 10.28
N PHE A 155 -31.31 10.97 11.18
CA PHE A 155 -31.27 9.50 11.34
C PHE A 155 -32.41 8.79 10.60
N GLU A 156 -33.30 9.53 9.90
CA GLU A 156 -34.46 8.98 9.22
C GLU A 156 -34.29 8.88 7.69
N LEU A 157 -33.09 9.21 7.16
CA LEU A 157 -32.73 9.12 5.75
C LEU A 157 -32.38 7.68 5.34
#